data_451b09b8d6b1c91d5f200491e32fb55b
#
_entry.id   451b09b8d6b1c91d5f200491e32fb55b
#
_cell.length_a   1.000
_cell.length_b   1.000
_cell.length_c   1.000
_cell.angle_alpha   90.00
_cell.angle_beta   90.00
_cell.angle_gamma   90.00
#
_symmetry.space_group_name_H-M   'P 1'
#
loop_
_entity.id
_entity.type
_entity.pdbx_description
1 polymer ?
#
loop_
_entity_poly.entity_id
_entity_poly.type
_entity_poly.pdbx_seq_one_letter_code
_entity_poly.pdbx_strand_id
1 'polypeptide(L)'
;PTQEQFDEAKAKAQELLDQWKAGEATEDSFAELARENSADTGSASNGGLISAITPYSNYVDTFTDWALDPARKVGDTELVQNTGSTVQGWHVMYLAAQGDPYWMLEAQYYLSSEAEKAWMDERTENVKTEPGSGLKYV
;
A
#
# COMPACT_ATOMS: atom_id res chain seq x y z
N PRO A 1 3.99 -4.41 -25.01
CA PRO A 1 4.20 -3.14 -25.73
C PRO A 1 5.49 -3.21 -26.54
N THR A 2 5.55 -2.46 -27.63
CA THR A 2 6.77 -2.24 -28.40
C THR A 2 7.71 -1.28 -27.66
N GLN A 3 9.00 -1.25 -28.04
CA GLN A 3 9.94 -0.30 -27.44
C GLN A 3 9.46 1.15 -27.62
N GLU A 4 8.92 1.49 -28.79
CA GLU A 4 8.38 2.82 -29.09
C GLU A 4 7.24 3.20 -28.14
N GLN A 5 6.28 2.28 -27.87
CA GLN A 5 5.19 2.50 -26.90
C GLN A 5 5.72 2.69 -25.48
N PHE A 6 6.82 2.01 -25.15
CA PHE A 6 7.46 2.13 -23.84
C PHE A 6 8.12 3.50 -23.66
N ASP A 7 8.78 3.98 -24.71
CA ASP A 7 9.46 5.27 -24.72
C ASP A 7 8.44 6.42 -24.71
N GLU A 8 7.33 6.29 -25.44
CA GLU A 8 6.20 7.24 -25.40
C GLU A 8 5.57 7.31 -24.01
N ALA A 9 5.33 6.14 -23.38
CA ALA A 9 4.78 6.10 -22.02
C ALA A 9 5.71 6.76 -21.01
N LYS A 10 7.03 6.55 -21.13
CA LYS A 10 8.03 7.22 -20.30
C LYS A 10 8.00 8.73 -20.47
N ALA A 11 7.99 9.19 -21.73
CA ALA A 11 7.98 10.61 -22.04
C ALA A 11 6.74 11.30 -21.44
N LYS A 12 5.57 10.67 -21.58
CA LYS A 12 4.31 11.18 -20.99
C LYS A 12 4.37 11.21 -19.47
N ALA A 13 4.86 10.15 -18.84
CA ALA A 13 4.99 10.09 -17.38
C ALA A 13 5.97 11.15 -16.85
N GLN A 14 7.08 11.39 -17.56
CA GLN A 14 8.02 12.44 -17.22
C GLN A 14 7.40 13.83 -17.37
N GLU A 15 6.67 14.09 -18.45
CA GLU A 15 5.97 15.34 -18.68
C GLU A 15 4.99 15.65 -17.53
N LEU A 16 4.20 14.67 -17.10
CA LEU A 16 3.27 14.82 -15.99
C LEU A 16 3.98 15.13 -14.67
N LEU A 17 5.09 14.46 -14.39
CA LEU A 17 5.89 14.73 -13.21
C LEU A 17 6.50 16.13 -13.23
N ASP A 18 6.99 16.56 -14.39
CA ASP A 18 7.59 17.88 -14.56
C ASP A 18 6.53 18.99 -14.45
N GLN A 19 5.32 18.80 -15.01
CA GLN A 19 4.18 19.71 -14.85
C GLN A 19 3.80 19.86 -13.38
N TRP A 20 3.70 18.75 -12.63
CA TRP A 20 3.41 18.79 -11.21
C TRP A 20 4.49 19.53 -10.43
N LYS A 21 5.78 19.27 -10.69
CA LYS A 21 6.92 19.96 -10.04
C LYS A 21 6.97 21.45 -10.35
N ALA A 22 6.51 21.85 -11.52
CA ALA A 22 6.45 23.26 -11.93
C ALA A 22 5.21 23.99 -11.37
N GLY A 23 4.22 23.24 -10.89
CA GLY A 23 2.98 23.76 -10.30
C GLY A 23 3.06 23.90 -8.78
N GLU A 24 2.00 23.53 -8.08
CA GLU A 24 1.92 23.62 -6.62
C GLU A 24 2.81 22.60 -5.91
N ALA A 25 3.09 21.47 -6.55
CA ALA A 25 3.92 20.38 -6.05
C ALA A 25 3.48 19.86 -4.66
N THR A 26 2.17 19.81 -4.42
CA THR A 26 1.55 19.33 -3.19
C THR A 26 1.02 17.91 -3.37
N GLU A 27 0.75 17.21 -2.26
CA GLU A 27 0.08 15.92 -2.29
C GLU A 27 -1.29 15.99 -2.95
N ASP A 28 -2.08 17.03 -2.65
CA ASP A 28 -3.41 17.22 -3.22
C ASP A 28 -3.33 17.40 -4.75
N SER A 29 -2.40 18.22 -5.24
CA SER A 29 -2.20 18.39 -6.68
C SER A 29 -1.68 17.14 -7.37
N PHE A 30 -0.90 16.31 -6.68
CA PHE A 30 -0.50 14.99 -7.19
C PHE A 30 -1.70 14.03 -7.29
N ALA A 31 -2.56 14.04 -6.29
CA ALA A 31 -3.78 13.24 -6.30
C ALA A 31 -4.75 13.64 -7.43
N GLU A 32 -4.86 14.94 -7.74
CA GLU A 32 -5.64 15.43 -8.89
C GLU A 32 -5.02 14.95 -10.22
N LEU A 33 -3.70 15.07 -10.36
CA LEU A 33 -2.98 14.56 -11.52
C LEU A 33 -3.22 13.06 -11.73
N ALA A 34 -3.22 12.28 -10.64
CA ALA A 34 -3.50 10.85 -10.70
C ALA A 34 -4.94 10.56 -11.11
N ARG A 35 -5.94 11.30 -10.60
CA ARG A 35 -7.35 11.13 -11.01
C ARG A 35 -7.55 11.34 -12.50
N GLU A 36 -6.84 12.32 -13.08
CA GLU A 36 -7.02 12.70 -14.47
C GLU A 36 -6.24 11.81 -15.45
N ASN A 37 -5.08 11.29 -15.04
CA ASN A 37 -4.12 10.69 -15.96
C ASN A 37 -3.78 9.23 -15.69
N SER A 38 -4.12 8.69 -14.49
CA SER A 38 -3.75 7.31 -14.15
C SER A 38 -4.53 6.30 -14.96
N ALA A 39 -3.81 5.33 -15.53
CA ALA A 39 -4.40 4.15 -16.15
C ALA A 39 -4.77 3.05 -15.12
N ASP A 40 -4.34 3.18 -13.88
CA ASP A 40 -4.73 2.27 -12.79
C ASP A 40 -6.12 2.61 -12.28
N THR A 41 -7.13 1.92 -12.81
CA THR A 41 -8.53 2.11 -12.42
C THR A 41 -8.83 1.73 -10.98
N GLY A 42 -7.96 0.97 -10.34
CA GLY A 42 -8.13 0.54 -8.94
C GLY A 42 -7.89 1.67 -7.94
N SER A 43 -6.92 2.55 -8.23
CA SER A 43 -6.55 3.65 -7.33
C SER A 43 -6.85 5.05 -7.88
N ALA A 44 -7.01 5.22 -9.19
CA ALA A 44 -7.20 6.52 -9.83
C ALA A 44 -8.32 7.37 -9.18
N SER A 45 -9.48 6.78 -8.89
CA SER A 45 -10.61 7.50 -8.28
C SER A 45 -10.31 8.02 -6.88
N ASN A 46 -9.36 7.38 -6.18
CA ASN A 46 -8.85 7.80 -4.86
C ASN A 46 -7.56 8.62 -4.96
N GLY A 47 -7.30 9.27 -6.10
CA GLY A 47 -6.09 10.07 -6.30
C GLY A 47 -4.81 9.26 -6.38
N GLY A 48 -4.88 8.00 -6.78
CA GLY A 48 -3.72 7.11 -6.86
C GLY A 48 -3.20 6.63 -5.50
N LEU A 49 -3.90 6.89 -4.40
CA LEU A 49 -3.46 6.50 -3.06
C LEU A 49 -3.52 4.98 -2.89
N ILE A 50 -2.36 4.41 -2.60
CA ILE A 50 -2.17 3.02 -2.23
C ILE A 50 -1.61 3.01 -0.81
N SER A 51 -2.31 2.38 0.11
CA SER A 51 -1.97 2.34 1.53
C SER A 51 -1.62 0.93 2.00
N ALA A 52 -1.05 0.83 3.20
CA ALA A 52 -0.69 -0.43 3.85
C ALA A 52 0.25 -1.31 3.01
N ILE A 53 1.22 -0.70 2.33
CA ILE A 53 2.24 -1.43 1.56
C ILE A 53 3.19 -2.12 2.55
N THR A 54 3.38 -3.42 2.35
CA THR A 54 4.29 -4.26 3.13
C THR A 54 5.17 -5.08 2.19
N PRO A 55 6.25 -5.72 2.67
CA PRO A 55 7.06 -6.61 1.85
C PRO A 55 6.31 -7.81 1.25
N TYR A 56 5.10 -8.10 1.77
CA TYR A 56 4.24 -9.21 1.31
C TYR A 56 3.06 -8.73 0.47
N SER A 57 2.98 -7.43 0.17
CA SER A 57 1.95 -6.88 -0.71
C SER A 57 2.12 -7.42 -2.13
N ASN A 58 1.01 -7.77 -2.78
CA ASN A 58 1.02 -8.33 -4.12
C ASN A 58 1.12 -7.23 -5.20
N TYR A 59 2.15 -6.40 -5.10
CA TYR A 59 2.54 -5.43 -6.12
C TYR A 59 3.79 -5.90 -6.83
N VAL A 60 4.16 -5.23 -7.93
CA VAL A 60 5.42 -5.50 -8.62
C VAL A 60 6.61 -5.06 -7.77
N ASP A 61 7.69 -5.84 -7.81
CA ASP A 61 8.85 -5.65 -6.94
C ASP A 61 9.41 -4.23 -7.03
N THR A 62 9.51 -3.67 -8.24
CA THR A 62 10.03 -2.29 -8.43
C THR A 62 9.20 -1.23 -7.73
N PHE A 63 7.88 -1.43 -7.63
CA PHE A 63 6.99 -0.54 -6.88
C PHE A 63 7.19 -0.70 -5.37
N THR A 64 7.21 -1.95 -4.89
CA THR A 64 7.36 -2.27 -3.47
C THR A 64 8.73 -1.84 -2.95
N ASP A 65 9.79 -2.13 -3.70
CA ASP A 65 11.17 -1.73 -3.36
C ASP A 65 11.29 -0.22 -3.23
N TRP A 66 10.68 0.52 -4.17
CA TRP A 66 10.68 1.98 -4.09
C TRP A 66 9.91 2.50 -2.89
N ALA A 67 8.71 1.98 -2.64
CA ALA A 67 7.83 2.46 -1.58
C ALA A 67 8.36 2.15 -0.17
N LEU A 68 9.12 1.05 -0.02
CA LEU A 68 9.66 0.58 1.26
C LEU A 68 11.15 0.93 1.45
N ASP A 69 11.77 1.65 0.53
CA ASP A 69 13.17 2.06 0.66
C ASP A 69 13.34 3.02 1.86
N PRO A 70 14.09 2.63 2.90
CA PRO A 70 14.24 3.42 4.12
C PRO A 70 15.02 4.73 3.92
N ALA A 71 15.67 4.91 2.77
CA ALA A 71 16.36 6.15 2.43
C ALA A 71 15.42 7.26 1.94
N ARG A 72 14.19 6.91 1.55
CA ARG A 72 13.19 7.86 1.03
C ARG A 72 12.55 8.66 2.15
N LYS A 73 12.03 9.81 1.75
CA LYS A 73 11.32 10.73 2.63
C LYS A 73 9.96 11.07 2.07
N VAL A 74 9.02 11.39 2.94
CA VAL A 74 7.72 11.95 2.53
C VAL A 74 7.93 13.15 1.62
N GLY A 75 7.25 13.15 0.48
CA GLY A 75 7.42 14.11 -0.60
C GLY A 75 8.37 13.69 -1.72
N ASP A 76 9.13 12.59 -1.56
CA ASP A 76 9.97 12.08 -2.65
C ASP A 76 9.13 11.60 -3.82
N THR A 77 9.62 11.87 -5.02
CA THR A 77 8.98 11.47 -6.29
C THR A 77 9.96 10.83 -7.22
N GLU A 78 9.52 9.82 -7.95
CA GLU A 78 10.34 9.16 -8.98
C GLU A 78 9.47 8.54 -10.08
N LEU A 79 10.09 8.35 -11.25
CA LEU A 79 9.58 7.49 -12.32
C LEU A 79 10.11 6.08 -12.13
N VAL A 80 9.23 5.17 -11.77
CA VAL A 80 9.57 3.75 -11.55
C VAL A 80 9.09 2.92 -12.73
N GLN A 81 10.02 2.21 -13.35
CA GLN A 81 9.71 1.32 -14.46
C GLN A 81 9.12 0.00 -13.94
N ASN A 82 7.97 -0.37 -14.50
CA ASN A 82 7.41 -1.70 -14.30
C ASN A 82 7.69 -2.58 -15.52
N THR A 83 8.47 -3.63 -15.32
CA THR A 83 8.80 -4.63 -16.34
C THR A 83 8.11 -5.97 -16.08
N GLY A 84 7.11 -6.00 -15.22
CA GLY A 84 6.36 -7.21 -14.86
C GLY A 84 5.72 -7.89 -16.08
N SER A 85 5.45 -9.18 -15.97
CA SER A 85 4.91 -9.98 -17.08
C SER A 85 3.47 -9.61 -17.45
N THR A 86 2.70 -9.08 -16.50
CA THR A 86 1.27 -8.83 -16.68
C THR A 86 0.97 -7.37 -17.02
N VAL A 87 1.69 -6.45 -16.39
CA VAL A 87 1.54 -5.01 -16.60
C VAL A 87 2.93 -4.43 -16.84
N GLN A 88 3.10 -3.75 -17.96
CA GLN A 88 4.35 -3.09 -18.31
C GLN A 88 4.09 -1.60 -18.52
N GLY A 89 4.94 -0.74 -17.97
CA GLY A 89 4.76 0.70 -18.08
C GLY A 89 5.63 1.49 -17.11
N TRP A 90 5.14 2.68 -16.79
CA TRP A 90 5.82 3.59 -15.88
C TRP A 90 4.87 4.05 -14.79
N HIS A 91 5.33 4.00 -13.56
CA HIS A 91 4.66 4.59 -12.42
C HIS A 91 5.31 5.96 -12.13
N VAL A 92 4.49 6.98 -12.00
CA VAL A 92 4.88 8.23 -11.35
C VAL A 92 4.59 8.05 -9.88
N MET A 93 5.63 7.97 -9.06
CA MET A 93 5.52 7.69 -7.64
C MET A 93 5.66 8.97 -6.82
N TYR A 94 4.88 9.07 -5.75
CA TYR A 94 4.99 10.08 -4.70
C TYR A 94 4.84 9.40 -3.34
N LEU A 95 5.77 9.65 -2.42
CA LEU A 95 5.71 9.09 -1.08
C LEU A 95 4.90 10.02 -0.17
N ALA A 96 3.62 9.71 0.03
CA ALA A 96 2.69 10.51 0.82
C ALA A 96 2.91 10.35 2.34
N ALA A 97 3.23 9.14 2.80
CA ALA A 97 3.47 8.85 4.20
C ALA A 97 4.41 7.66 4.39
N GLN A 98 5.06 7.60 5.53
CA GLN A 98 5.77 6.41 6.01
C GLN A 98 5.09 5.92 7.28
N GLY A 99 4.80 4.62 7.33
CA GLY A 99 4.28 3.94 8.51
C GLY A 99 5.41 3.39 9.38
N ASP A 100 5.00 2.75 10.48
CA ASP A 100 5.93 1.97 11.30
C ASP A 100 6.53 0.80 10.51
N PRO A 101 7.78 0.41 10.80
CA PRO A 101 8.38 -0.76 10.18
C PRO A 101 7.50 -2.01 10.35
N TYR A 102 7.38 -2.82 9.30
CA TYR A 102 6.49 -3.98 9.28
C TYR A 102 6.72 -4.93 10.48
N TRP A 103 7.97 -5.17 10.86
CA TRP A 103 8.29 -6.00 12.03
C TRP A 103 7.71 -5.45 13.34
N MET A 104 7.57 -4.12 13.45
CA MET A 104 6.97 -3.47 14.63
C MET A 104 5.46 -3.73 14.68
N LEU A 105 4.79 -3.66 13.53
CA LEU A 105 3.37 -4.00 13.42
C LEU A 105 3.11 -5.47 13.77
N GLU A 106 3.96 -6.38 13.30
CA GLU A 106 3.89 -7.79 13.66
C GLU A 106 4.14 -8.03 15.16
N ALA A 107 5.15 -7.37 15.72
CA ALA A 107 5.43 -7.47 17.15
C ALA A 107 4.26 -6.93 18.00
N GLN A 108 3.66 -5.83 17.61
CA GLN A 108 2.47 -5.29 18.28
C GLN A 108 1.28 -6.25 18.21
N TYR A 109 1.05 -6.84 17.03
CA TYR A 109 -0.01 -7.84 16.84
C TYR A 109 0.21 -9.07 17.73
N TYR A 110 1.44 -9.60 17.73
CA TYR A 110 1.80 -10.76 18.57
C TYR A 110 1.59 -10.48 20.06
N LEU A 111 2.11 -9.35 20.56
CA LEU A 111 1.98 -8.96 21.96
C LEU A 111 0.52 -8.73 22.36
N SER A 112 -0.29 -8.14 21.45
CA SER A 112 -1.72 -7.97 21.69
C SER A 112 -2.46 -9.28 21.77
N SER A 113 -2.15 -10.25 20.89
CA SER A 113 -2.78 -11.56 20.89
C SER A 113 -2.40 -12.40 22.11
N GLU A 114 -1.16 -12.33 22.58
CA GLU A 114 -0.72 -12.98 23.82
C GLU A 114 -1.40 -12.37 25.05
N ALA A 115 -1.53 -11.04 25.10
CA ALA A 115 -2.23 -10.36 26.18
C ALA A 115 -3.73 -10.70 26.19
N GLU A 116 -4.37 -10.75 25.01
CA GLU A 116 -5.78 -11.17 24.88
C GLU A 116 -5.97 -12.61 25.33
N LYS A 117 -5.09 -13.51 24.90
CA LYS A 117 -5.12 -14.93 25.33
C LYS A 117 -4.97 -15.03 26.84
N ALA A 118 -3.99 -14.37 27.45
CA ALA A 118 -3.77 -14.40 28.90
C ALA A 118 -5.00 -13.86 29.66
N TRP A 119 -5.62 -12.79 29.17
CA TRP A 119 -6.83 -12.22 29.75
C TRP A 119 -8.03 -13.18 29.65
N MET A 120 -8.19 -13.89 28.53
CA MET A 120 -9.23 -14.89 28.35
C MET A 120 -9.00 -16.09 29.25
N ASP A 121 -7.77 -16.59 29.32
CA ASP A 121 -7.39 -17.74 30.17
C ASP A 121 -7.70 -17.44 31.64
N GLU A 122 -7.32 -16.26 32.16
CA GLU A 122 -7.62 -15.81 33.52
C GLU A 122 -9.13 -15.80 33.83
N ARG A 123 -9.95 -15.32 32.88
CA ARG A 123 -11.40 -15.20 33.05
C ARG A 123 -12.14 -16.53 32.91
N THR A 124 -11.59 -17.45 32.14
CA THR A 124 -12.22 -18.76 31.83
C THR A 124 -11.71 -19.89 32.69
N GLU A 125 -10.61 -19.75 33.43
CA GLU A 125 -9.97 -20.75 34.23
C GLU A 125 -10.94 -21.45 35.21
N ASN A 126 -11.92 -20.71 35.75
CA ASN A 126 -12.90 -21.23 36.72
C ASN A 126 -14.33 -21.31 36.15
N VAL A 127 -14.51 -21.13 34.85
CA VAL A 127 -15.84 -21.17 34.22
C VAL A 127 -16.20 -22.61 33.90
N LYS A 128 -17.16 -23.16 34.64
CA LYS A 128 -17.78 -24.45 34.28
C LYS A 128 -18.83 -24.21 33.21
N THR A 129 -18.58 -24.70 32.01
CA THR A 129 -19.58 -24.69 30.95
C THR A 129 -20.49 -25.91 31.09
N GLU A 130 -21.77 -25.69 31.38
CA GLU A 130 -22.79 -26.74 31.33
C GLU A 130 -23.59 -26.62 30.04
N PRO A 131 -23.93 -27.71 29.37
CA PRO A 131 -24.76 -27.67 28.18
C PRO A 131 -26.11 -27.03 28.48
N GLY A 132 -26.44 -25.97 27.78
CA GLY A 132 -27.75 -25.31 27.89
C GLY A 132 -28.88 -26.24 27.42
N SER A 133 -30.08 -25.99 27.92
CA SER A 133 -31.28 -26.76 27.58
C SER A 133 -31.63 -26.82 26.08
N GLY A 134 -31.09 -25.87 25.27
CA GLY A 134 -31.25 -25.81 23.81
C GLY A 134 -30.56 -26.93 23.03
N LEU A 135 -29.56 -27.63 23.64
CA LEU A 135 -28.85 -28.74 22.99
C LEU A 135 -29.67 -30.04 22.89
N LYS A 136 -30.87 -30.06 23.43
CA LYS A 136 -31.77 -31.24 23.33
C LYS A 136 -32.35 -31.52 21.96
N TYR A 137 -32.14 -30.60 21.01
CA TYR A 137 -32.75 -30.63 19.66
C TYR A 137 -31.73 -30.65 18.51
N VAL A 138 -30.48 -31.04 18.80
CA VAL A 138 -29.45 -31.25 17.77
C VAL A 138 -29.26 -32.73 17.54
#